data_2ad7d8af98af6e4da2caf36eb19432d6
#
_entry.id   2ad7d8af98af6e4da2caf36eb19432d6
#
_cell.length_a   1.000
_cell.length_b   1.000
_cell.length_c   1.000
_cell.angle_alpha   90.00
_cell.angle_beta   90.00
_cell.angle_gamma   90.00
#
_symmetry.space_group_name_H-M   'P 1'
#
loop_
_entity.id
_entity.type
_entity.pdbx_description
1 polymer ?
#
loop_
_entity_poly.entity_id
_entity_poly.type
_entity_poly.pdbx_seq_one_letter_code
_entity_poly.pdbx_strand_id
1 'polypeptide(L)'
;DVMSDKSITLAFDKKKADDRKTWLLESTAKEANELEVPYGKVKQLAITDFVHKDLVNFSLADLKRSIAHVCDGLKPSQRKVMYSCFQRNLTAEMKVAQLAAYVAEKSAYHHGEVSLADTIVKLANDYTGSNNLNLLEPCGQFGTRLMGGKDASQTRYIFTRLTPEARNVFDPRDDAILTYL
;
A
#
# COMPACT_ATOMS: atom_id res chain seq x y z
N ASP A 1 -14.87 -15.38 -29.17
CA ASP A 1 -15.72 -16.31 -28.41
C ASP A 1 -16.57 -15.50 -27.42
N VAL A 2 -17.88 -15.73 -27.45
CA VAL A 2 -18.89 -14.97 -26.66
C VAL A 2 -18.59 -14.97 -25.17
N MET A 3 -18.05 -16.04 -24.62
CA MET A 3 -17.68 -16.12 -23.20
C MET A 3 -16.46 -15.27 -22.88
N SER A 4 -15.45 -15.28 -23.75
CA SER A 4 -14.28 -14.43 -23.63
C SER A 4 -14.64 -12.95 -23.72
N ASP A 5 -15.54 -12.57 -24.62
CA ASP A 5 -16.00 -11.19 -24.77
C ASP A 5 -16.75 -10.70 -23.53
N LYS A 6 -17.59 -11.54 -22.92
CA LYS A 6 -18.25 -11.23 -21.65
C LYS A 6 -17.26 -11.04 -20.51
N SER A 7 -16.26 -11.91 -20.40
CA SER A 7 -15.24 -11.81 -19.36
C SER A 7 -14.36 -10.56 -19.51
N ILE A 8 -14.00 -10.21 -20.73
CA ILE A 8 -13.27 -8.96 -21.03
C ILE A 8 -14.14 -7.75 -20.69
N THR A 9 -15.41 -7.77 -21.10
CA THR A 9 -16.36 -6.69 -20.82
C THR A 9 -16.53 -6.51 -19.30
N LEU A 10 -16.69 -7.59 -18.55
CA LEU A 10 -16.77 -7.52 -17.08
C LEU A 10 -15.50 -6.90 -16.49
N ALA A 11 -14.33 -7.35 -16.91
CA ALA A 11 -13.05 -6.91 -16.33
C ALA A 11 -12.72 -5.45 -16.65
N PHE A 12 -13.01 -4.97 -17.87
CA PHE A 12 -12.45 -3.71 -18.39
C PHE A 12 -13.45 -2.65 -18.83
N ASP A 13 -14.74 -2.99 -19.03
CA ASP A 13 -15.71 -1.99 -19.46
C ASP A 13 -16.00 -0.98 -18.35
N LYS A 14 -15.84 0.31 -18.67
CA LYS A 14 -16.11 1.43 -17.77
C LYS A 14 -17.53 1.38 -17.16
N LYS A 15 -18.51 0.90 -17.91
CA LYS A 15 -19.91 0.83 -17.48
C LYS A 15 -20.23 -0.35 -16.55
N LYS A 16 -19.27 -1.27 -16.36
CA LYS A 16 -19.43 -2.51 -15.57
C LYS A 16 -18.78 -2.42 -14.17
N ALA A 17 -18.66 -1.23 -13.60
CA ALA A 17 -18.02 -1.04 -12.30
C ALA A 17 -18.76 -1.77 -11.15
N ASP A 18 -20.09 -1.75 -11.14
CA ASP A 18 -20.88 -2.41 -10.08
C ASP A 18 -20.90 -3.93 -10.26
N ASP A 19 -20.97 -4.41 -11.51
CA ASP A 19 -20.83 -5.84 -11.78
C ASP A 19 -19.46 -6.37 -11.33
N ARG A 20 -18.37 -5.58 -11.51
CA ARG A 20 -17.04 -5.92 -10.99
C ARG A 20 -16.98 -5.99 -9.47
N LYS A 21 -17.65 -5.07 -8.76
CA LYS A 21 -17.72 -5.13 -7.29
C LYS A 21 -18.36 -6.44 -6.83
N THR A 22 -19.48 -6.81 -7.42
CA THR A 22 -20.17 -8.07 -7.11
C THR A 22 -19.27 -9.26 -7.40
N TRP A 23 -18.64 -9.30 -8.56
CA TRP A 23 -17.70 -10.35 -8.96
C TRP A 23 -16.53 -10.50 -7.98
N LEU A 24 -15.91 -9.40 -7.55
CA LEU A 24 -14.80 -9.42 -6.60
C LEU A 24 -15.25 -9.86 -5.20
N LEU A 25 -16.40 -9.42 -4.73
CA LEU A 25 -16.98 -9.85 -3.44
C LEU A 25 -17.26 -11.34 -3.42
N GLU A 26 -17.89 -11.87 -4.48
CA GLU A 26 -18.16 -13.31 -4.62
C GLU A 26 -16.86 -14.13 -4.69
N SER A 27 -15.82 -13.59 -5.33
CA SER A 27 -14.52 -14.25 -5.44
C SER A 27 -13.76 -14.27 -4.11
N THR A 28 -13.95 -13.28 -3.25
CA THR A 28 -13.38 -13.25 -1.91
C THR A 28 -14.00 -14.31 -0.99
N ALA A 29 -15.27 -14.64 -1.20
CA ALA A 29 -16.00 -15.67 -0.44
C ALA A 29 -15.67 -17.11 -0.89
N LYS A 30 -15.11 -17.28 -2.09
CA LYS A 30 -14.62 -18.56 -2.59
C LYS A 30 -13.12 -18.62 -2.29
N GLU A 31 -12.67 -19.69 -1.63
CA GLU A 31 -11.24 -19.98 -1.55
C GLU A 31 -10.63 -19.85 -2.95
N ALA A 32 -9.58 -19.05 -3.09
CA ALA A 32 -8.98 -18.76 -4.37
C ALA A 32 -8.68 -20.09 -5.10
N ASN A 33 -9.45 -20.36 -6.15
CA ASN A 33 -9.14 -21.46 -7.05
C ASN A 33 -7.86 -21.06 -7.79
N GLU A 34 -6.72 -21.47 -7.23
CA GLU A 34 -5.45 -21.35 -7.93
C GLU A 34 -5.57 -22.05 -9.27
N LEU A 35 -5.08 -21.42 -10.31
CA LEU A 35 -4.84 -22.09 -11.57
C LEU A 35 -3.80 -23.18 -11.29
N GLU A 36 -4.25 -24.43 -11.12
CA GLU A 36 -3.38 -25.60 -11.11
C GLU A 36 -2.81 -25.80 -12.53
N VAL A 37 -1.91 -24.93 -12.91
CA VAL A 37 -1.22 -25.03 -14.17
C VAL A 37 0.18 -25.54 -13.91
N PRO A 38 0.51 -26.78 -14.32
CA PRO A 38 1.87 -27.29 -14.20
C PRO A 38 2.83 -26.37 -14.93
N TYR A 39 3.79 -25.79 -14.22
CA TYR A 39 4.79 -24.89 -14.75
C TYR A 39 5.42 -25.45 -16.03
N GLY A 40 5.37 -24.68 -17.12
CA GLY A 40 6.00 -25.03 -18.40
C GLY A 40 5.17 -25.89 -19.37
N LYS A 41 3.94 -26.29 -19.03
CA LYS A 41 3.11 -27.16 -19.92
C LYS A 41 1.98 -26.46 -20.64
N VAL A 42 1.62 -25.21 -20.29
CA VAL A 42 0.50 -24.51 -20.92
C VAL A 42 0.96 -23.74 -22.14
N LYS A 43 0.47 -24.16 -23.30
CA LYS A 43 0.63 -23.45 -24.56
C LYS A 43 -0.49 -22.44 -24.85
N GLN A 44 -1.66 -22.63 -24.28
CA GLN A 44 -2.84 -21.77 -24.44
C GLN A 44 -3.67 -21.75 -23.14
N LEU A 45 -4.14 -20.59 -22.75
CA LEU A 45 -5.06 -20.37 -21.64
C LEU A 45 -6.30 -19.64 -22.17
N ALA A 46 -7.49 -20.11 -21.83
CA ALA A 46 -8.70 -19.40 -22.19
C ALA A 46 -8.79 -18.05 -21.46
N ILE A 47 -9.19 -17.00 -22.16
CA ILE A 47 -9.30 -15.63 -21.57
C ILE A 47 -10.28 -15.66 -20.39
N THR A 48 -11.35 -16.42 -20.47
CA THR A 48 -12.32 -16.58 -19.37
C THR A 48 -11.64 -17.15 -18.12
N ASP A 49 -10.82 -18.20 -18.28
CA ASP A 49 -10.08 -18.78 -17.14
C ASP A 49 -9.06 -17.80 -16.57
N PHE A 50 -8.32 -17.10 -17.41
CA PHE A 50 -7.42 -16.05 -16.97
C PHE A 50 -8.13 -14.97 -16.15
N VAL A 51 -9.25 -14.44 -16.65
CA VAL A 51 -10.00 -13.39 -15.96
C VAL A 51 -10.52 -13.87 -14.61
N HIS A 52 -11.14 -15.05 -14.55
CA HIS A 52 -11.83 -15.51 -13.35
C HIS A 52 -10.95 -16.25 -12.32
N LYS A 53 -9.74 -16.67 -12.70
CA LYS A 53 -8.83 -17.43 -11.81
C LYS A 53 -7.54 -16.68 -11.47
N ASP A 54 -7.01 -15.89 -12.41
CA ASP A 54 -5.73 -15.21 -12.26
C ASP A 54 -5.89 -13.68 -12.06
N LEU A 55 -6.55 -13.01 -13.01
CA LEU A 55 -6.77 -11.57 -12.94
C LEU A 55 -7.57 -11.15 -11.69
N VAL A 56 -8.50 -11.98 -11.23
CA VAL A 56 -9.25 -11.72 -10.00
C VAL A 56 -8.35 -11.63 -8.78
N ASN A 57 -7.37 -12.52 -8.65
CA ASN A 57 -6.41 -12.52 -7.53
C ASN A 57 -5.54 -11.25 -7.54
N PHE A 58 -5.06 -10.87 -8.72
CA PHE A 58 -4.34 -9.60 -8.90
C PHE A 58 -5.23 -8.41 -8.51
N SER A 59 -6.48 -8.39 -8.96
CA SER A 59 -7.41 -7.29 -8.66
C SER A 59 -7.70 -7.17 -7.17
N LEU A 60 -7.90 -8.28 -6.46
CA LEU A 60 -8.09 -8.30 -5.01
C LEU A 60 -6.84 -7.82 -4.26
N ALA A 61 -5.66 -8.28 -4.68
CA ALA A 61 -4.40 -7.84 -4.09
C ALA A 61 -4.14 -6.34 -4.33
N ASP A 62 -4.48 -5.82 -5.52
CA ASP A 62 -4.35 -4.41 -5.84
C ASP A 62 -5.31 -3.54 -5.02
N LEU A 63 -6.57 -3.96 -4.85
CA LEU A 63 -7.52 -3.27 -3.98
C LEU A 63 -7.02 -3.20 -2.53
N LYS A 64 -6.53 -4.32 -1.98
CA LYS A 64 -5.98 -4.37 -0.63
C LYS A 64 -4.78 -3.43 -0.45
N ARG A 65 -3.93 -3.32 -1.47
CA ARG A 65 -2.75 -2.45 -1.47
C ARG A 65 -3.08 -0.97 -1.67
N SER A 66 -4.10 -0.66 -2.48
CA SER A 66 -4.35 0.68 -3.01
C SER A 66 -5.39 1.46 -2.22
N ILE A 67 -6.32 0.77 -1.55
CA ILE A 67 -7.40 1.39 -0.77
C ILE A 67 -6.99 1.48 0.70
N ALA A 68 -7.17 2.68 1.29
CA ALA A 68 -6.95 2.88 2.72
C ALA A 68 -7.96 2.10 3.55
N HIS A 69 -7.51 1.51 4.66
CA HIS A 69 -8.38 0.75 5.55
C HIS A 69 -9.32 1.66 6.32
N VAL A 70 -10.57 1.24 6.50
CA VAL A 70 -11.62 2.06 7.14
C VAL A 70 -11.33 2.39 8.62
N CYS A 71 -10.60 1.52 9.33
CA CYS A 71 -10.34 1.72 10.76
C CYS A 71 -9.22 2.73 11.04
N ASP A 72 -8.14 2.71 10.27
CA ASP A 72 -6.95 3.53 10.53
C ASP A 72 -6.61 4.53 9.42
N GLY A 73 -7.33 4.46 8.29
CA GLY A 73 -7.08 5.33 7.14
C GLY A 73 -5.75 5.05 6.42
N LEU A 74 -5.05 3.97 6.76
CA LEU A 74 -3.74 3.66 6.21
C LEU A 74 -3.80 2.58 5.14
N LYS A 75 -2.93 2.70 4.15
CA LYS A 75 -2.59 1.62 3.23
C LYS A 75 -1.58 0.66 3.90
N PRO A 76 -1.46 -0.59 3.46
CA PRO A 76 -0.53 -1.55 4.05
C PRO A 76 0.92 -1.06 4.13
N SER A 77 1.43 -0.38 3.10
CA SER A 77 2.79 0.18 3.11
C SER A 77 2.95 1.28 4.18
N GLN A 78 1.96 2.15 4.33
CA GLN A 78 1.94 3.19 5.35
C GLN A 78 1.89 2.58 6.76
N ARG A 79 1.06 1.55 6.96
CA ARG A 79 0.95 0.84 8.24
C ARG A 79 2.27 0.15 8.62
N LYS A 80 2.98 -0.45 7.67
CA LYS A 80 4.32 -1.01 7.88
C LYS A 80 5.34 0.04 8.32
N VAL A 81 5.30 1.25 7.73
CA VAL A 81 6.14 2.38 8.15
C VAL A 81 5.81 2.77 9.59
N MET A 82 4.55 3.01 9.91
CA MET A 82 4.14 3.44 11.25
C MET A 82 4.45 2.39 12.31
N TYR A 83 4.15 1.12 12.04
CA TYR A 83 4.54 -0.01 12.91
C TYR A 83 6.03 0.01 13.24
N SER A 84 6.88 0.13 12.24
CA SER A 84 8.32 0.12 12.43
C SER A 84 8.82 1.36 13.20
N CYS A 85 8.21 2.52 12.96
CA CYS A 85 8.49 3.74 13.73
C CYS A 85 8.09 3.59 15.22
N PHE A 86 6.96 2.96 15.50
CA PHE A 86 6.52 2.68 16.87
C PHE A 86 7.42 1.67 17.57
N GLN A 87 7.76 0.57 16.91
CA GLN A 87 8.69 -0.43 17.44
C GLN A 87 10.06 0.14 17.79
N ARG A 88 10.52 1.11 17.02
CA ARG A 88 11.79 1.80 17.27
C ARG A 88 11.68 2.92 18.30
N ASN A 89 10.46 3.33 18.66
CA ASN A 89 10.20 4.58 19.40
C ASN A 89 10.95 5.77 18.78
N LEU A 90 10.68 6.04 17.50
CA LEU A 90 11.41 6.98 16.65
C LEU A 90 11.16 8.43 17.07
N THR A 91 11.73 8.84 18.21
CA THR A 91 11.67 10.22 18.74
C THR A 91 12.84 11.09 18.28
N ALA A 92 13.98 10.48 17.93
CA ALA A 92 15.13 11.16 17.37
C ALA A 92 15.10 11.12 15.84
N GLU A 93 15.68 12.14 15.21
CA GLU A 93 15.76 12.21 13.75
C GLU A 93 16.55 11.05 13.15
N MET A 94 16.01 10.46 12.10
CA MET A 94 16.64 9.41 11.31
C MET A 94 16.58 9.76 9.83
N LYS A 95 17.64 9.45 9.07
CA LYS A 95 17.63 9.60 7.61
C LYS A 95 16.51 8.76 7.00
N VAL A 96 15.75 9.34 6.06
CA VAL A 96 14.65 8.63 5.36
C VAL A 96 15.15 7.34 4.70
N ALA A 97 16.31 7.36 4.07
CA ALA A 97 16.92 6.16 3.47
C ALA A 97 17.21 5.05 4.51
N GLN A 98 17.69 5.42 5.70
CA GLN A 98 17.93 4.46 6.78
C GLN A 98 16.62 3.92 7.37
N LEU A 99 15.61 4.78 7.51
CA LEU A 99 14.29 4.35 7.97
C LEU A 99 13.67 3.37 6.96
N ALA A 100 13.77 3.63 5.66
CA ALA A 100 13.26 2.72 4.63
C ALA A 100 13.89 1.33 4.74
N ALA A 101 15.21 1.24 4.90
CA ALA A 101 15.90 -0.04 5.10
C ALA A 101 15.44 -0.76 6.39
N TYR A 102 15.30 -0.02 7.49
CA TYR A 102 14.80 -0.56 8.75
C TYR A 102 13.36 -1.08 8.65
N VAL A 103 12.47 -0.34 7.98
CA VAL A 103 11.09 -0.77 7.74
C VAL A 103 11.06 -2.03 6.88
N ALA A 104 11.87 -2.11 5.84
CA ALA A 104 11.95 -3.28 4.97
C ALA A 104 12.36 -4.53 5.76
N GLU A 105 13.38 -4.40 6.62
CA GLU A 105 13.82 -5.49 7.49
C GLU A 105 12.73 -5.94 8.47
N LYS A 106 12.08 -4.99 9.18
CA LYS A 106 11.15 -5.31 10.27
C LYS A 106 9.76 -5.75 9.82
N SER A 107 9.35 -5.36 8.62
CA SER A 107 7.99 -5.61 8.11
C SER A 107 7.93 -6.56 6.93
N ALA A 108 9.03 -7.25 6.61
CA ALA A 108 9.14 -8.09 5.41
C ALA A 108 8.63 -7.39 4.14
N TYR A 109 9.01 -6.12 3.96
CA TYR A 109 8.61 -5.34 2.79
C TYR A 109 9.46 -5.73 1.57
N HIS A 110 8.82 -6.11 0.46
CA HIS A 110 9.50 -6.66 -0.72
C HIS A 110 9.19 -5.93 -2.05
N HIS A 111 8.57 -4.74 -1.99
CA HIS A 111 8.22 -3.96 -3.19
C HIS A 111 9.26 -2.90 -3.59
N GLY A 112 10.49 -2.96 -3.06
CA GLY A 112 11.58 -2.06 -3.39
C GLY A 112 11.68 -0.84 -2.45
N GLU A 113 12.93 -0.50 -2.10
CA GLU A 113 13.25 0.56 -1.12
C GLU A 113 12.84 1.96 -1.59
N VAL A 114 12.89 2.24 -2.89
CA VAL A 114 12.52 3.54 -3.46
C VAL A 114 11.04 3.83 -3.20
N SER A 115 10.16 2.85 -3.46
CA SER A 115 8.72 2.99 -3.22
C SER A 115 8.39 3.20 -1.74
N LEU A 116 9.16 2.54 -0.86
CA LEU A 116 9.00 2.69 0.59
C LEU A 116 9.48 4.07 1.06
N ALA A 117 10.62 4.54 0.56
CA ALA A 117 11.15 5.87 0.85
C ALA A 117 10.17 6.97 0.39
N ASP A 118 9.56 6.83 -0.79
CA ASP A 118 8.51 7.73 -1.27
C ASP A 118 7.27 7.71 -0.35
N THR A 119 6.92 6.55 0.19
CA THR A 119 5.82 6.43 1.16
C THR A 119 6.14 7.20 2.44
N ILE A 120 7.36 7.11 2.96
CA ILE A 120 7.82 7.85 4.14
C ILE A 120 7.78 9.36 3.86
N VAL A 121 8.30 9.80 2.72
CA VAL A 121 8.26 11.23 2.33
C VAL A 121 6.84 11.74 2.28
N LYS A 122 5.92 11.00 1.67
CA LYS A 122 4.50 11.38 1.58
C LYS A 122 3.80 11.40 2.94
N LEU A 123 4.14 10.52 3.87
CA LEU A 123 3.60 10.55 5.25
C LEU A 123 4.09 11.75 6.07
N ALA A 124 5.26 12.28 5.74
CA ALA A 124 5.86 13.43 6.42
C ALA A 124 5.49 14.78 5.79
N ASN A 125 4.93 14.80 4.57
CA ASN A 125 4.56 16.05 3.91
C ASN A 125 3.54 16.84 4.73
N ASP A 126 3.81 18.12 4.96
CA ASP A 126 3.03 19.03 5.82
C ASP A 126 2.40 20.21 5.08
N TYR A 127 2.67 20.36 3.77
CA TYR A 127 2.10 21.45 3.00
C TYR A 127 0.58 21.26 2.77
N THR A 128 -0.14 22.38 2.65
CA THR A 128 -1.60 22.39 2.42
C THR A 128 -1.98 21.56 1.20
N GLY A 129 -2.86 20.57 1.40
CA GLY A 129 -3.32 19.64 0.36
C GLY A 129 -2.54 18.33 0.32
N SER A 130 -1.52 18.14 1.19
CA SER A 130 -0.84 16.87 1.38
C SER A 130 -1.56 16.00 2.43
N ASN A 131 -1.12 16.03 3.68
CA ASN A 131 -1.78 15.34 4.78
C ASN A 131 -2.60 16.30 5.63
N ASN A 132 -3.77 15.87 6.11
CA ASN A 132 -4.52 16.64 7.11
C ASN A 132 -3.80 16.62 8.47
N LEU A 133 -3.16 15.49 8.77
CA LEU A 133 -2.33 15.29 9.94
C LEU A 133 -1.11 14.47 9.50
N ASN A 134 0.07 15.06 9.59
CA ASN A 134 1.30 14.35 9.30
C ASN A 134 1.75 13.56 10.53
N LEU A 135 1.92 12.25 10.35
CA LEU A 135 2.35 11.34 11.42
C LEU A 135 3.87 11.31 11.59
N LEU A 136 4.59 11.77 10.57
CA LEU A 136 6.04 11.92 10.57
C LEU A 136 6.40 13.39 10.35
N GLU A 137 7.42 13.86 11.03
CA GLU A 137 7.92 15.23 10.92
C GLU A 137 8.89 15.35 9.74
N PRO A 138 8.72 16.36 8.84
CA PRO A 138 9.62 16.60 7.74
C PRO A 138 10.83 17.41 8.21
N CYS A 139 11.98 16.76 8.43
CA CYS A 139 13.24 17.42 8.79
C CYS A 139 14.10 17.59 7.54
N GLY A 140 13.91 18.70 6.83
CA GLY A 140 14.55 19.01 5.55
C GLY A 140 13.54 19.35 4.45
N GLN A 141 13.94 19.24 3.19
CA GLN A 141 13.07 19.53 2.05
C GLN A 141 12.30 18.29 1.62
N PHE A 142 11.04 18.22 2.03
CA PHE A 142 10.12 17.11 1.69
C PHE A 142 9.18 17.41 0.52
N GLY A 143 9.40 18.52 -0.15
CA GLY A 143 8.58 18.97 -1.26
C GLY A 143 7.68 20.14 -0.88
N THR A 144 7.18 20.83 -1.90
CA THR A 144 6.33 22.00 -1.74
C THR A 144 4.99 21.80 -2.43
N ARG A 145 3.98 22.56 -1.98
CA ARG A 145 2.66 22.60 -2.62
C ARG A 145 2.76 22.99 -4.09
N LEU A 146 3.63 23.95 -4.43
CA LEU A 146 3.78 24.46 -5.80
C LEU A 146 4.16 23.33 -6.77
N MET A 147 5.04 22.42 -6.32
CA MET A 147 5.53 21.30 -7.14
C MET A 147 4.80 19.99 -6.84
N GLY A 148 3.78 20.01 -5.96
CA GLY A 148 3.07 18.80 -5.54
C GLY A 148 3.98 17.74 -4.94
N GLY A 149 5.01 18.18 -4.20
CA GLY A 149 5.98 17.32 -3.55
C GLY A 149 7.10 16.78 -4.44
N LYS A 150 7.12 17.09 -5.74
CA LYS A 150 8.12 16.56 -6.70
C LYS A 150 9.52 17.18 -6.51
N ASP A 151 9.63 18.25 -5.76
CA ASP A 151 10.86 18.95 -5.40
C ASP A 151 11.45 18.49 -4.06
N ALA A 152 11.00 17.35 -3.55
CA ALA A 152 11.62 16.72 -2.38
C ALA A 152 13.09 16.39 -2.66
N SER A 153 13.94 16.62 -1.67
CA SER A 153 15.35 16.25 -1.73
C SER A 153 15.52 14.73 -1.71
N GLN A 154 16.70 14.27 -2.15
CA GLN A 154 17.01 12.85 -2.10
C GLN A 154 16.95 12.33 -0.66
N THR A 155 16.39 11.15 -0.47
CA THR A 155 16.10 10.53 0.83
C THR A 155 17.31 10.31 1.74
N ARG A 156 18.53 10.33 1.17
CA ARG A 156 19.80 10.28 1.91
C ARG A 156 20.18 11.60 2.61
N TYR A 157 19.52 12.72 2.29
CA TYR A 157 19.82 14.04 2.82
C TYR A 157 18.75 14.61 3.74
N ILE A 158 17.58 13.99 3.79
CA ILE A 158 16.46 14.40 4.63
C ILE A 158 16.22 13.41 5.77
N PHE A 159 15.69 13.92 6.87
CA PHE A 159 15.47 13.17 8.10
C PHE A 159 14.00 13.22 8.49
N THR A 160 13.57 12.30 9.33
CA THR A 160 12.21 12.28 9.87
C THR A 160 12.21 11.66 11.25
N ARG A 161 11.15 11.94 11.99
CA ARG A 161 10.82 11.34 13.29
C ARG A 161 9.30 11.30 13.46
N LEU A 162 8.83 10.59 14.49
CA LEU A 162 7.41 10.62 14.84
C LEU A 162 7.01 12.02 15.32
N THR A 163 5.85 12.49 14.86
CA THR A 163 5.22 13.67 15.46
C THR A 163 4.59 13.28 16.81
N PRO A 164 4.41 14.23 17.77
CA PRO A 164 3.68 13.97 19.00
C PRO A 164 2.25 13.48 18.73
N GLU A 165 1.61 14.01 17.68
CA GLU A 165 0.26 13.67 17.25
C GLU A 165 0.13 12.20 16.83
N ALA A 166 1.19 11.59 16.30
CA ALA A 166 1.17 10.19 15.91
C ALA A 166 0.83 9.27 17.08
N ARG A 167 1.36 9.54 18.28
CA ARG A 167 1.06 8.76 19.49
C ARG A 167 -0.23 9.20 20.19
N ASN A 168 -0.79 10.34 19.86
CA ASN A 168 -2.13 10.73 20.28
C ASN A 168 -3.22 10.00 19.46
N VAL A 169 -2.94 9.74 18.18
CA VAL A 169 -3.84 8.98 17.29
C VAL A 169 -3.71 7.48 17.51
N PHE A 170 -2.49 6.98 17.66
CA PHE A 170 -2.17 5.57 17.90
C PHE A 170 -1.66 5.41 19.33
N ASP A 171 -2.59 5.23 20.28
CA ASP A 171 -2.27 5.15 21.70
C ASP A 171 -1.33 3.96 21.99
N PRO A 172 -0.20 4.18 22.71
CA PRO A 172 0.72 3.10 23.06
C PRO A 172 0.07 1.93 23.83
N ARG A 173 -1.02 2.18 24.52
CA ARG A 173 -1.76 1.14 25.27
C ARG A 173 -2.40 0.10 24.34
N ASP A 174 -2.69 0.50 23.10
CA ASP A 174 -3.30 -0.37 22.11
C ASP A 174 -2.25 -1.24 21.37
N ASP A 175 -0.96 -0.94 21.52
CA ASP A 175 0.12 -1.71 20.85
C ASP A 175 0.06 -3.22 21.22
N ALA A 176 -0.40 -3.55 22.42
CA ALA A 176 -0.48 -4.94 22.89
C ALA A 176 -1.64 -5.76 22.28
N ILE A 177 -2.66 -5.09 21.74
CA ILE A 177 -3.84 -5.75 21.14
C ILE A 177 -3.80 -5.75 19.61
N LEU A 178 -2.82 -5.07 19.00
CA LEU A 178 -2.64 -5.08 17.55
C LEU A 178 -2.15 -6.44 17.10
N THR A 179 -2.82 -7.00 16.08
CA THR A 179 -2.38 -8.25 15.43
C THR A 179 -1.39 -7.90 14.34
N TYR A 180 -0.16 -8.35 14.50
CA TYR A 180 0.87 -8.24 13.48
C TYR A 180 0.94 -9.53 12.68
N LEU A 181 0.79 -9.44 11.37
CA LEU A 181 0.91 -10.57 10.43
C LEU A 181 2.36 -10.76 10.03
#